data_55e24d1cb13bd294efe4329e66598345
#
_entry.id   55e24d1cb13bd294efe4329e66598345
#
_cell.length_a   1.000
_cell.length_b   1.000
_cell.length_c   1.000
_cell.angle_alpha   90.00
_cell.angle_beta   90.00
_cell.angle_gamma   90.00
#
_symmetry.space_group_name_H-M   'P 1'
#
loop_
_entity.id
_entity.type
_entity.pdbx_description
1 polymer ?
#
loop_
_entity_poly.entity_id
_entity_poly.type
_entity_poly.pdbx_seq_one_letter_code
_entity_poly.pdbx_strand_id
1 'polypeptide(L)'
;MFGSVGETVVDLYAGIGYFTLPYLVKAGAAHLHACEWNPHAAAALRKNLALNGVADRCTVYEGDNAKVAPARLADRVNLGLIPSSEAGWPVACRALKSDKPGMLHVHDNVTVTPATAAANAEGGADGGVPVPATYRRTEAELTAASLTARAAEIAAALTR
;
A
#
# COMPACT_ATOMS: atom_id res chain seq x y z
N MET A 1 1.52 5.80 11.94
CA MET A 1 0.08 5.74 11.58
C MET A 1 -0.13 6.65 10.38
N PHE A 2 -0.69 6.13 9.33
CA PHE A 2 -0.83 6.84 8.05
C PHE A 2 -1.91 7.91 8.20
N GLY A 3 -1.53 9.16 8.46
CA GLY A 3 -2.47 10.27 8.44
C GLY A 3 -2.88 10.54 7.00
N SER A 4 -4.13 10.29 6.66
CA SER A 4 -4.72 10.64 5.37
C SER A 4 -5.95 11.53 5.55
N VAL A 5 -5.94 12.33 6.63
CA VAL A 5 -7.07 13.20 6.96
C VAL A 5 -7.35 14.15 5.81
N GLY A 6 -8.57 14.07 5.27
CA GLY A 6 -9.01 14.90 4.16
C GLY A 6 -8.43 14.53 2.78
N GLU A 7 -7.58 13.49 2.69
CA GLU A 7 -6.99 13.03 1.43
C GLU A 7 -7.96 12.18 0.60
N THR A 8 -7.77 12.22 -0.71
CA THR A 8 -8.32 11.23 -1.64
C THR A 8 -7.29 10.12 -1.83
N VAL A 9 -7.70 8.87 -1.55
CA VAL A 9 -6.84 7.69 -1.64
C VAL A 9 -7.29 6.81 -2.80
N VAL A 10 -6.33 6.19 -3.51
CA VAL A 10 -6.60 5.10 -4.45
C VAL A 10 -5.98 3.83 -3.89
N ASP A 11 -6.76 2.75 -3.78
CA ASP A 11 -6.30 1.41 -3.41
C ASP A 11 -6.38 0.52 -4.65
N LEU A 12 -5.21 0.18 -5.24
CA LEU A 12 -5.16 -0.53 -6.52
C LEU A 12 -5.42 -2.04 -6.41
N TYR A 13 -5.37 -2.58 -5.19
CA TYR A 13 -5.53 -4.01 -4.92
C TYR A 13 -6.36 -4.20 -3.66
N ALA A 14 -7.60 -3.69 -3.70
CA ALA A 14 -8.42 -3.51 -2.51
C ALA A 14 -8.84 -4.81 -1.82
N GLY A 15 -8.95 -5.92 -2.56
CA GLY A 15 -9.42 -7.17 -2.00
C GLY A 15 -10.79 -7.01 -1.33
N ILE A 16 -10.90 -7.52 -0.12
CA ILE A 16 -12.09 -7.37 0.73
C ILE A 16 -12.06 -6.12 1.60
N GLY A 17 -11.02 -5.25 1.46
CA GLY A 17 -10.90 -3.98 2.16
C GLY A 17 -9.83 -3.91 3.26
N TYR A 18 -8.78 -4.74 3.20
CA TYR A 18 -7.72 -4.76 4.23
C TYR A 18 -7.09 -3.40 4.49
N PHE A 19 -6.85 -2.61 3.46
CA PHE A 19 -6.32 -1.25 3.57
C PHE A 19 -7.41 -0.20 3.39
N THR A 20 -8.37 -0.44 2.51
CA THR A 20 -9.50 0.45 2.23
C THR A 20 -10.24 0.86 3.50
N LEU A 21 -10.61 -0.11 4.36
CA LEU A 21 -11.33 0.18 5.60
C LEU A 21 -10.49 0.99 6.62
N PRO A 22 -9.24 0.62 6.94
CA PRO A 22 -8.37 1.44 7.77
C PRO A 22 -8.20 2.87 7.29
N TYR A 23 -8.06 3.11 5.99
CA TYR A 23 -7.99 4.48 5.46
C TYR A 23 -9.25 5.28 5.72
N LEU A 24 -10.42 4.69 5.52
CA LEU A 24 -11.70 5.37 5.69
C LEU A 24 -12.11 5.51 7.16
N VAL A 25 -11.93 4.45 7.97
CA VAL A 25 -12.43 4.39 9.35
C VAL A 25 -11.46 5.02 10.35
N LYS A 26 -10.13 4.84 10.15
CA LYS A 26 -9.12 5.22 11.14
C LYS A 26 -8.23 6.37 10.70
N ALA A 27 -7.84 6.41 9.43
CA ALA A 27 -6.89 7.41 8.94
C ALA A 27 -7.57 8.70 8.45
N GLY A 28 -8.91 8.73 8.37
CA GLY A 28 -9.68 9.94 8.06
C GLY A 28 -9.63 10.35 6.59
N ALA A 29 -9.42 9.42 5.66
CA ALA A 29 -9.51 9.71 4.24
C ALA A 29 -10.87 10.31 3.89
N ALA A 30 -10.89 11.39 3.11
CA ALA A 30 -12.14 12.03 2.69
C ALA A 30 -12.90 11.13 1.72
N HIS A 31 -12.20 10.55 0.76
CA HIS A 31 -12.75 9.60 -0.21
C HIS A 31 -11.71 8.57 -0.61
N LEU A 32 -12.17 7.35 -0.95
CA LEU A 32 -11.29 6.29 -1.44
C LEU A 32 -11.85 5.67 -2.71
N HIS A 33 -10.98 5.47 -3.69
CA HIS A 33 -11.24 4.75 -4.93
C HIS A 33 -10.57 3.38 -4.84
N ALA A 34 -11.37 2.33 -4.74
CA ALA A 34 -10.93 0.95 -4.56
C ALA A 34 -11.02 0.18 -5.88
N CYS A 35 -9.91 -0.35 -6.38
CA CYS A 35 -9.88 -1.21 -7.56
C CYS A 35 -9.74 -2.67 -7.13
N GLU A 36 -10.63 -3.54 -7.60
CA GLU A 36 -10.60 -4.96 -7.34
C GLU A 36 -11.09 -5.75 -8.56
N TRP A 37 -10.25 -6.66 -9.08
CA TRP A 37 -10.58 -7.42 -10.28
C TRP A 37 -11.45 -8.65 -10.01
N ASN A 38 -11.37 -9.22 -8.79
CA ASN A 38 -12.16 -10.38 -8.40
C ASN A 38 -13.57 -9.96 -7.98
N PRO A 39 -14.63 -10.35 -8.70
CA PRO A 39 -16.00 -9.93 -8.39
C PRO A 39 -16.47 -10.40 -7.01
N HIS A 40 -16.00 -11.53 -6.52
CA HIS A 40 -16.34 -12.03 -5.18
C HIS A 40 -15.71 -11.16 -4.08
N ALA A 41 -14.45 -10.76 -4.26
CA ALA A 41 -13.78 -9.86 -3.35
C ALA A 41 -14.42 -8.45 -3.38
N ALA A 42 -14.74 -7.94 -4.57
CA ALA A 42 -15.43 -6.66 -4.73
C ALA A 42 -16.83 -6.66 -4.06
N ALA A 43 -17.57 -7.76 -4.19
CA ALA A 43 -18.86 -7.90 -3.49
C ALA A 43 -18.69 -7.94 -1.96
N ALA A 44 -17.67 -8.63 -1.46
CA ALA A 44 -17.34 -8.65 -0.02
C ALA A 44 -16.89 -7.26 0.46
N LEU A 45 -16.07 -6.54 -0.33
CA LEU A 45 -15.66 -5.18 -0.03
C LEU A 45 -16.88 -4.26 0.14
N ARG A 46 -17.83 -4.28 -0.79
CA ARG A 46 -19.06 -3.46 -0.71
C ARG A 46 -19.87 -3.74 0.57
N LYS A 47 -19.97 -5.02 0.98
CA LYS A 47 -20.62 -5.41 2.24
C LYS A 47 -19.85 -4.85 3.45
N ASN A 48 -18.54 -4.98 3.45
CA ASN A 48 -17.68 -4.50 4.53
C ASN A 48 -17.74 -2.97 4.66
N LEU A 49 -17.78 -2.24 3.56
CA LEU A 49 -17.97 -0.79 3.55
C LEU A 49 -19.29 -0.38 4.17
N ALA A 50 -20.39 -1.07 3.81
CA ALA A 50 -21.71 -0.83 4.39
C ALA A 50 -21.76 -1.14 5.90
N LEU A 51 -21.19 -2.28 6.31
CA LEU A 51 -21.11 -2.68 7.72
C LEU A 51 -20.32 -1.69 8.59
N ASN A 52 -19.35 -1.00 8.00
CA ASN A 52 -18.54 0.00 8.70
C ASN A 52 -19.07 1.44 8.54
N GLY A 53 -20.21 1.63 7.86
CA GLY A 53 -20.84 2.94 7.69
C GLY A 53 -20.01 3.93 6.85
N VAL A 54 -19.21 3.43 5.89
CA VAL A 54 -18.30 4.25 5.08
C VAL A 54 -18.50 4.07 3.57
N ALA A 55 -19.63 3.45 3.17
CA ALA A 55 -19.90 3.14 1.76
C ALA A 55 -20.07 4.40 0.89
N ASP A 56 -20.56 5.49 1.46
CA ASP A 56 -20.71 6.80 0.82
C ASP A 56 -19.38 7.49 0.51
N ARG A 57 -18.30 7.08 1.19
CA ARG A 57 -16.94 7.61 1.00
C ARG A 57 -16.04 6.69 0.20
N CYS A 58 -16.60 5.67 -0.46
CA CYS A 58 -15.81 4.73 -1.28
C CYS A 58 -16.46 4.46 -2.63
N THR A 59 -15.69 4.63 -3.69
CA THR A 59 -16.07 4.19 -5.04
C THR A 59 -15.33 2.90 -5.37
N VAL A 60 -16.06 1.81 -5.61
CA VAL A 60 -15.49 0.50 -5.96
C VAL A 60 -15.52 0.30 -7.46
N TYR A 61 -14.35 0.16 -8.06
CA TYR A 61 -14.12 -0.18 -9.47
C TYR A 61 -13.81 -1.67 -9.57
N GLU A 62 -14.71 -2.41 -10.18
CA GLU A 62 -14.54 -3.84 -10.43
C GLU A 62 -13.85 -4.05 -11.77
N GLY A 63 -12.67 -4.65 -11.76
CA GLY A 63 -11.88 -4.92 -12.96
C GLY A 63 -10.38 -4.73 -12.76
N ASP A 64 -9.65 -4.91 -13.86
CA ASP A 64 -8.20 -4.69 -13.92
C ASP A 64 -7.87 -3.22 -13.65
N ASN A 65 -7.08 -2.95 -12.61
CA ASN A 65 -6.71 -1.60 -12.20
C ASN A 65 -6.03 -0.79 -13.33
N ALA A 66 -5.31 -1.45 -14.24
CA ALA A 66 -4.72 -0.78 -15.39
C ALA A 66 -5.75 -0.09 -16.30
N LYS A 67 -6.99 -0.61 -16.29
CA LYS A 67 -8.12 -0.14 -17.12
C LYS A 67 -9.11 0.71 -16.36
N VAL A 68 -9.38 0.37 -15.09
CA VAL A 68 -10.47 0.98 -14.32
C VAL A 68 -10.02 2.02 -13.31
N ALA A 69 -8.73 2.07 -12.95
CA ALA A 69 -8.25 3.04 -11.97
C ALA A 69 -8.40 4.48 -12.48
N PRO A 70 -8.92 5.38 -11.64
CA PRO A 70 -9.02 6.79 -11.99
C PRO A 70 -7.64 7.44 -12.08
N ALA A 71 -7.54 8.52 -12.85
CA ALA A 71 -6.29 9.24 -13.05
C ALA A 71 -6.33 10.64 -12.43
N ARG A 72 -5.18 11.15 -11.98
CA ARG A 72 -4.93 12.55 -11.57
C ARG A 72 -5.84 13.08 -10.45
N LEU A 73 -6.22 12.22 -9.51
CA LEU A 73 -7.10 12.64 -8.41
C LEU A 73 -6.62 12.22 -7.01
N ALA A 74 -5.66 11.31 -6.93
CA ALA A 74 -5.19 10.79 -5.65
C ALA A 74 -4.13 11.70 -5.00
N ASP A 75 -4.25 11.87 -3.71
CA ASP A 75 -3.19 12.38 -2.85
C ASP A 75 -2.25 11.25 -2.44
N ARG A 76 -2.81 10.03 -2.38
CA ARG A 76 -2.12 8.83 -1.91
C ARG A 76 -2.60 7.60 -2.69
N VAL A 77 -1.66 6.71 -3.03
CA VAL A 77 -1.98 5.42 -3.66
C VAL A 77 -1.42 4.28 -2.84
N ASN A 78 -2.24 3.27 -2.56
CA ASN A 78 -1.87 2.04 -1.92
C ASN A 78 -1.73 0.91 -2.94
N LEU A 79 -0.61 0.18 -2.85
CA LEU A 79 -0.29 -0.96 -3.71
C LEU A 79 -0.03 -2.19 -2.82
N GLY A 80 -1.12 -2.79 -2.35
CA GLY A 80 -1.10 -3.87 -1.37
C GLY A 80 -0.96 -5.28 -1.95
N LEU A 81 -0.42 -5.45 -3.15
CA LEU A 81 -0.23 -6.76 -3.78
C LEU A 81 1.11 -7.38 -3.37
N ILE A 82 1.06 -8.63 -2.90
CA ILE A 82 2.21 -9.47 -2.54
C ILE A 82 2.29 -10.63 -3.57
N PRO A 83 3.48 -11.07 -4.01
CA PRO A 83 4.82 -10.71 -3.51
C PRO A 83 5.36 -9.39 -4.05
N SER A 84 4.83 -8.86 -5.14
CA SER A 84 5.22 -7.58 -5.73
C SER A 84 4.04 -6.90 -6.40
N SER A 85 4.00 -5.58 -6.31
CA SER A 85 3.02 -4.71 -6.96
C SER A 85 3.59 -3.94 -8.16
N GLU A 86 4.76 -4.33 -8.66
CA GLU A 86 5.54 -3.61 -9.69
C GLU A 86 4.72 -3.27 -10.95
N ALA A 87 3.90 -4.22 -11.42
CA ALA A 87 3.02 -3.99 -12.57
C ALA A 87 2.00 -2.84 -12.35
N GLY A 88 1.70 -2.50 -11.11
CA GLY A 88 0.79 -1.41 -10.74
C GLY A 88 1.46 -0.04 -10.62
N TRP A 89 2.79 0.06 -10.63
CA TRP A 89 3.48 1.33 -10.41
C TRP A 89 3.14 2.41 -11.45
N PRO A 90 3.11 2.11 -12.76
CA PRO A 90 2.69 3.10 -13.75
C PRO A 90 1.24 3.58 -13.55
N VAL A 91 0.37 2.66 -13.09
CA VAL A 91 -1.02 3.00 -12.77
C VAL A 91 -1.09 3.93 -11.55
N ALA A 92 -0.32 3.61 -10.52
CA ALA A 92 -0.26 4.41 -9.30
C ALA A 92 0.19 5.86 -9.58
N CYS A 93 1.21 6.01 -10.42
CA CYS A 93 1.70 7.34 -10.80
C CYS A 93 0.68 8.12 -11.62
N ARG A 94 0.00 7.46 -12.54
CA ARG A 94 -1.09 8.07 -13.30
C ARG A 94 -2.27 8.49 -12.42
N ALA A 95 -2.51 7.78 -11.32
CA ALA A 95 -3.59 8.08 -10.38
C ALA A 95 -3.30 9.31 -9.51
N LEU A 96 -2.04 9.60 -9.21
CA LEU A 96 -1.65 10.77 -8.42
C LEU A 96 -2.03 12.08 -9.11
N LYS A 97 -2.36 13.09 -8.31
CA LYS A 97 -2.51 14.47 -8.76
C LYS A 97 -1.20 14.97 -9.37
N SER A 98 -1.31 15.82 -10.39
CA SER A 98 -0.13 16.36 -11.09
C SER A 98 0.31 17.75 -10.59
N ASP A 99 -0.49 18.38 -9.75
CA ASP A 99 -0.29 19.75 -9.25
C ASP A 99 0.43 19.82 -7.90
N LYS A 100 0.62 18.67 -7.26
CA LYS A 100 1.32 18.58 -5.96
C LYS A 100 1.96 17.20 -5.75
N PRO A 101 2.95 17.12 -4.84
CA PRO A 101 3.51 15.83 -4.45
C PRO A 101 2.45 14.89 -3.87
N GLY A 102 2.54 13.60 -4.20
CA GLY A 102 1.69 12.54 -3.67
C GLY A 102 2.50 11.47 -2.95
N MET A 103 1.79 10.52 -2.32
CA MET A 103 2.40 9.42 -1.57
C MET A 103 2.07 8.07 -2.21
N LEU A 104 3.08 7.22 -2.40
CA LEU A 104 2.91 5.82 -2.77
C LEU A 104 3.24 4.92 -1.58
N HIS A 105 2.33 4.00 -1.26
CA HIS A 105 2.58 2.91 -0.33
C HIS A 105 2.75 1.62 -1.11
N VAL A 106 4.00 1.20 -1.25
CA VAL A 106 4.37 -0.02 -1.97
C VAL A 106 4.62 -1.13 -0.94
N HIS A 107 3.86 -2.22 -1.06
CA HIS A 107 4.08 -3.43 -0.27
C HIS A 107 4.87 -4.42 -1.11
N ASP A 108 5.88 -5.02 -0.51
CA ASP A 108 6.77 -5.98 -1.19
C ASP A 108 7.30 -7.01 -0.17
N ASN A 109 7.69 -8.18 -0.65
CA ASN A 109 8.36 -9.19 0.15
C ASN A 109 9.87 -8.98 0.10
N VAL A 110 10.52 -8.97 1.28
CA VAL A 110 11.97 -8.91 1.38
C VAL A 110 12.50 -10.24 1.89
N THR A 111 13.42 -10.84 1.13
CA THR A 111 14.12 -12.04 1.56
C THR A 111 15.31 -11.63 2.43
N VAL A 112 15.33 -12.10 3.68
CA VAL A 112 16.46 -11.91 4.59
C VAL A 112 17.45 -13.04 4.38
N THR A 113 18.68 -12.73 3.95
CA THR A 113 19.77 -13.72 3.87
C THR A 113 20.39 -13.96 5.25
N PRO A 114 21.04 -15.12 5.49
CA PRO A 114 21.71 -15.40 6.77
C PRO A 114 22.73 -14.34 7.20
N ALA A 115 23.40 -13.68 6.25
CA ALA A 115 24.34 -12.59 6.51
C ALA A 115 23.65 -11.32 7.06
N THR A 116 22.45 -11.01 6.56
CA THR A 116 21.65 -9.88 7.06
C THR A 116 20.96 -10.22 8.38
N ALA A 117 20.66 -11.50 8.64
CA ALA A 117 20.11 -11.94 9.92
C ALA A 117 21.13 -11.86 11.07
N ALA A 118 22.42 -12.14 10.80
CA ALA A 118 23.48 -12.08 11.80
C ALA A 118 23.78 -10.64 12.26
N ALA A 119 23.75 -9.66 11.35
CA ALA A 119 23.92 -8.24 11.68
C ALA A 119 22.84 -7.70 12.63
N ASN A 120 21.68 -8.34 12.65
CA ASN A 120 20.50 -7.95 13.44
C ASN A 120 20.45 -8.59 14.83
N ALA A 121 21.29 -9.59 15.09
CA ALA A 121 21.31 -10.30 16.39
C ALA A 121 22.04 -9.53 17.48
N GLU A 122 22.87 -8.54 17.15
CA GLU A 122 23.70 -7.80 18.11
C GLU A 122 23.01 -6.62 18.79
N GLY A 123 21.75 -6.31 18.49
CA GLY A 123 21.06 -5.07 18.90
C GLY A 123 19.91 -5.21 19.91
N GLY A 124 19.68 -6.33 20.56
CA GLY A 124 18.46 -6.47 21.36
C GLY A 124 18.59 -7.27 22.65
N ALA A 125 18.99 -6.64 23.74
CA ALA A 125 18.78 -7.11 25.11
C ALA A 125 17.45 -6.55 25.66
N ASP A 126 16.32 -7.08 25.21
CA ASP A 126 15.03 -6.88 25.88
C ASP A 126 14.26 -8.20 25.85
N GLY A 127 13.80 -8.64 27.04
CA GLY A 127 13.24 -9.95 27.33
C GLY A 127 11.88 -10.28 26.73
N GLY A 128 11.63 -9.91 25.48
CA GLY A 128 10.41 -10.20 24.73
C GLY A 128 10.35 -11.62 24.19
N VAL A 129 9.14 -12.16 24.04
CA VAL A 129 8.86 -13.46 23.41
C VAL A 129 9.54 -13.54 22.04
N PRO A 130 10.25 -14.64 21.69
CA PRO A 130 10.91 -14.78 20.41
C PRO A 130 9.89 -14.68 19.27
N VAL A 131 9.94 -13.57 18.52
CA VAL A 131 9.18 -13.43 17.29
C VAL A 131 9.95 -14.17 16.20
N PRO A 132 9.31 -15.05 15.37
CA PRO A 132 9.99 -15.71 14.26
C PRO A 132 10.74 -14.71 13.41
N ALA A 133 11.93 -15.08 12.91
CA ALA A 133 12.81 -14.20 12.14
C ALA A 133 12.12 -13.52 10.93
N THR A 134 11.04 -14.12 10.43
CA THR A 134 10.17 -13.56 9.37
C THR A 134 9.35 -12.34 9.79
N TYR A 135 9.27 -12.03 11.09
CA TYR A 135 8.47 -10.92 11.63
C TYR A 135 9.28 -9.77 12.25
N ARG A 136 10.59 -9.96 12.42
CA ARG A 136 11.45 -8.88 12.91
C ARG A 136 11.85 -7.97 11.74
N ARG A 137 10.99 -7.02 11.43
CA ARG A 137 11.40 -5.81 10.73
C ARG A 137 11.54 -4.69 11.74
N THR A 138 12.75 -4.26 12.00
CA THR A 138 12.99 -2.89 12.44
C THR A 138 13.01 -2.00 11.20
N GLU A 139 12.40 -0.83 11.26
CA GLU A 139 12.44 0.18 10.19
C GLU A 139 13.88 0.56 9.79
N ALA A 140 14.86 0.28 10.66
CA ALA A 140 16.29 0.49 10.43
C ALA A 140 16.92 -0.48 9.42
N GLU A 141 16.31 -1.63 9.16
CA GLU A 141 16.89 -2.70 8.33
C GLU A 141 16.41 -2.72 6.88
N LEU A 142 15.43 -1.95 6.54
CA LEU A 142 15.36 -1.40 5.21
C LEU A 142 16.52 -0.40 5.12
N THR A 143 17.73 -0.92 4.95
CA THR A 143 18.91 -0.06 4.88
C THR A 143 18.60 1.06 3.91
N ALA A 144 18.98 2.28 4.26
CA ALA A 144 18.84 3.44 3.38
C ALA A 144 19.29 3.10 1.95
N ALA A 145 20.23 2.19 1.77
CA ALA A 145 20.71 1.67 0.51
C ALA A 145 19.67 0.84 -0.26
N SER A 146 18.93 -0.08 0.38
CA SER A 146 17.91 -0.88 -0.33
C SER A 146 16.65 -0.07 -0.63
N LEU A 147 16.29 0.86 0.24
CA LEU A 147 15.23 1.83 -0.02
C LEU A 147 15.62 2.83 -1.10
N THR A 148 16.89 3.30 -1.10
CA THR A 148 17.40 4.22 -2.11
C THR A 148 17.51 3.55 -3.47
N ALA A 149 17.98 2.30 -3.54
CA ALA A 149 18.04 1.53 -4.77
C ALA A 149 16.63 1.27 -5.32
N ARG A 150 15.70 0.85 -4.47
CA ARG A 150 14.31 0.60 -4.88
C ARG A 150 13.57 1.88 -5.23
N ALA A 151 13.78 2.98 -4.50
CA ALA A 151 13.26 4.29 -4.85
C ALA A 151 13.83 4.81 -6.17
N ALA A 152 15.10 4.54 -6.47
CA ALA A 152 15.73 4.89 -7.74
C ALA A 152 15.16 4.04 -8.91
N GLU A 153 14.90 2.76 -8.70
CA GLU A 153 14.21 1.90 -9.68
C GLU A 153 12.79 2.40 -9.95
N ILE A 154 12.05 2.73 -8.90
CA ILE A 154 10.71 3.33 -9.01
C ILE A 154 10.81 4.67 -9.76
N ALA A 155 11.71 5.56 -9.37
CA ALA A 155 11.90 6.84 -10.04
C ALA A 155 12.30 6.68 -11.52
N ALA A 156 13.19 5.74 -11.85
CA ALA A 156 13.57 5.44 -13.23
C ALA A 156 12.43 4.84 -14.06
N ALA A 157 11.54 4.05 -13.44
CA ALA A 157 10.35 3.52 -14.09
C ALA A 157 9.28 4.61 -14.35
N LEU A 158 9.32 5.70 -13.57
CA LEU A 158 8.37 6.83 -13.65
C LEU A 158 8.77 7.89 -14.69
N THR A 159 10.04 7.90 -15.13
CA THR A 159 10.57 8.88 -16.09
C THR A 159 10.62 8.36 -17.52
N ARG A 160 10.17 7.14 -17.79
CA ARG A 160 10.01 6.54 -19.11
C ARG A 160 8.55 6.54 -19.52
#